data_7264f2fcf69575d4abdbcb7cef9921ac
#
_entry.id   7264f2fcf69575d4abdbcb7cef9921ac
#
_cell.length_a   1.000
_cell.length_b   1.000
_cell.length_c   1.000
_cell.angle_alpha   90.00
_cell.angle_beta   90.00
_cell.angle_gamma   90.00
#
_symmetry.space_group_name_H-M   'P 1'
#
loop_
_entity.id
_entity.type
_entity.pdbx_description
1 polymer ?
#
loop_
_entity_poly.entity_id
_entity_poly.type
_entity_poly.pdbx_seq_one_letter_code
_entity_poly.pdbx_strand_id
1 'polypeptide(L)'
;MLTRVEQDATDREATVLGVDHNWRPTARWNIRSRLLGSRIDQAGDRVQDLGATVWADYEMEDGWRQQWIAMHFGNDLQINDFGYLSRNSTNYLHWEVRKRFTGLPDASRYSSKDWRWRVSSSHNNHGDKLNDQFRMSREGQLRNGSYEYAQINVNSAGLSDMLLRGNGVVRLPANFNTYFEYERPRKGDWAHETELETFTGGLAGNRKLGAGAGYTATYFISDAFSIYAGGYALYTPDWLVWQREDLVGGFKRRQFDLSAGLDWVVDDRHELRVKMQAIALDARVQHAWRFDPQGYALAATDTVEDFSVRNLGFQVRYRYELAPLSYLYVVYARGGYEQRTGTEGVEDLLQDSFRLRDDEQLVVKLSYRFEI
;
A
#
# COMPACT_ATOMS: atom_id res chain seq x y z
N MET A 1 16.55 -12.98 -17.42
CA MET A 1 16.27 -11.64 -17.94
C MET A 1 17.47 -10.76 -17.63
N LEU A 2 17.95 -9.97 -18.58
CA LEU A 2 18.98 -8.95 -18.40
C LEU A 2 18.38 -7.63 -18.89
N THR A 3 18.48 -6.59 -18.11
CA THR A 3 17.97 -5.25 -18.46
C THR A 3 19.02 -4.20 -18.12
N ARG A 4 19.20 -3.22 -19.01
CA ARG A 4 20.12 -2.08 -18.85
C ARG A 4 19.38 -0.78 -19.15
N VAL A 5 19.61 0.23 -18.33
CA VAL A 5 19.12 1.61 -18.52
C VAL A 5 20.29 2.55 -18.38
N GLU A 6 20.34 3.53 -19.26
CA GLU A 6 21.30 4.64 -19.24
C GLU A 6 20.53 5.95 -19.07
N GLN A 7 21.00 6.79 -18.18
CA GLN A 7 20.43 8.12 -17.87
C GLN A 7 21.55 9.16 -18.01
N ASP A 8 21.72 9.72 -19.18
CA ASP A 8 22.80 10.69 -19.50
C ASP A 8 22.78 11.90 -18.58
N ALA A 9 21.59 12.38 -18.19
CA ALA A 9 21.44 13.57 -17.34
C ALA A 9 22.04 13.40 -15.92
N THR A 10 22.20 12.16 -15.45
CA THR A 10 22.71 11.84 -14.10
C THR A 10 24.00 11.03 -14.15
N ASP A 11 24.59 10.83 -15.35
CA ASP A 11 25.75 9.93 -15.56
C ASP A 11 25.55 8.58 -14.84
N ARG A 12 24.37 7.97 -15.06
CA ARG A 12 23.96 6.74 -14.39
C ARG A 12 23.68 5.62 -15.39
N GLU A 13 24.36 4.51 -15.19
CA GLU A 13 24.11 3.26 -15.87
C GLU A 13 23.65 2.20 -14.86
N ALA A 14 22.50 1.59 -15.09
CA ALA A 14 21.96 0.55 -14.25
C ALA A 14 21.80 -0.75 -15.06
N THR A 15 22.32 -1.85 -14.54
CA THR A 15 22.15 -3.20 -15.11
C THR A 15 21.57 -4.12 -14.05
N VAL A 16 20.50 -4.83 -14.40
CA VAL A 16 19.88 -5.85 -13.54
C VAL A 16 19.81 -7.18 -14.27
N LEU A 17 20.32 -8.23 -13.61
CA LEU A 17 20.20 -9.62 -14.03
C LEU A 17 19.22 -10.35 -13.12
N GLY A 18 18.24 -11.06 -13.68
CA GLY A 18 17.31 -11.89 -12.95
C GLY A 18 17.24 -13.31 -13.53
N VAL A 19 17.26 -14.31 -12.65
CA VAL A 19 17.04 -15.71 -12.98
C VAL A 19 15.89 -16.23 -12.12
N ASP A 20 14.81 -16.65 -12.78
CA ASP A 20 13.65 -17.28 -12.13
C ASP A 20 13.64 -18.78 -12.43
N HIS A 21 13.37 -19.57 -11.43
CA HIS A 21 13.22 -21.02 -11.54
C HIS A 21 11.93 -21.47 -10.86
N ASN A 22 11.20 -22.39 -11.50
CA ASN A 22 9.99 -23.00 -10.96
C ASN A 22 10.14 -24.53 -11.04
N TRP A 23 10.09 -25.18 -9.89
CA TRP A 23 10.24 -26.61 -9.74
C TRP A 23 9.02 -27.21 -9.05
N ARG A 24 8.45 -28.24 -9.66
CA ARG A 24 7.31 -29.01 -9.15
C ARG A 24 7.69 -30.46 -8.98
N PRO A 25 8.34 -30.83 -7.86
CA PRO A 25 8.78 -32.22 -7.64
C PRO A 25 7.61 -33.21 -7.56
N THR A 26 6.45 -32.76 -7.13
CA THR A 26 5.19 -33.51 -7.12
C THR A 26 4.02 -32.59 -7.47
N ALA A 27 2.82 -33.15 -7.65
CA ALA A 27 1.59 -32.38 -7.85
C ALA A 27 1.25 -31.47 -6.66
N ARG A 28 1.77 -31.78 -5.46
CA ARG A 28 1.48 -31.05 -4.21
C ARG A 28 2.52 -29.96 -3.91
N TRP A 29 3.71 -30.02 -4.49
CA TRP A 29 4.79 -29.07 -4.26
C TRP A 29 4.96 -28.12 -5.43
N ASN A 30 5.09 -26.83 -5.11
CA ASN A 30 5.50 -25.80 -6.06
C ASN A 30 6.59 -24.93 -5.40
N ILE A 31 7.82 -25.05 -5.89
CA ILE A 31 8.98 -24.31 -5.38
C ILE A 31 9.42 -23.34 -6.46
N ARG A 32 9.39 -22.05 -6.12
CA ARG A 32 9.85 -20.97 -6.99
C ARG A 32 11.08 -20.34 -6.36
N SER A 33 12.10 -20.11 -7.13
CA SER A 33 13.27 -19.37 -6.68
C SER A 33 13.61 -18.27 -7.68
N ARG A 34 14.12 -17.18 -7.13
CA ARG A 34 14.60 -16.03 -7.89
C ARG A 34 15.96 -15.62 -7.37
N LEU A 35 16.90 -15.40 -8.30
CA LEU A 35 18.16 -14.74 -8.04
C LEU A 35 18.17 -13.42 -8.79
N LEU A 36 18.64 -12.36 -8.14
CA LEU A 36 18.77 -11.03 -8.70
C LEU A 36 20.20 -10.56 -8.50
N GLY A 37 20.76 -9.88 -9.49
CA GLY A 37 21.99 -9.13 -9.37
C GLY A 37 21.81 -7.75 -9.92
N SER A 38 22.29 -6.73 -9.23
CA SER A 38 22.31 -5.36 -9.72
C SER A 38 23.72 -4.83 -9.79
N ARG A 39 23.98 -3.98 -10.78
CA ARG A 39 25.18 -3.19 -10.93
C ARG A 39 24.79 -1.79 -11.37
N ILE A 40 25.21 -0.82 -10.59
CA ILE A 40 25.00 0.60 -10.83
C ILE A 40 26.34 1.25 -10.96
N ASP A 41 26.60 1.90 -12.07
CA ASP A 41 27.73 2.80 -12.30
C ASP A 41 27.16 4.23 -12.35
N GLN A 42 27.61 5.11 -11.45
CA GLN A 42 27.13 6.50 -11.38
C GLN A 42 28.24 7.46 -10.97
N ALA A 43 28.50 8.46 -11.80
CA ALA A 43 29.51 9.50 -11.55
C ALA A 43 30.90 8.93 -11.18
N GLY A 44 31.27 7.78 -11.75
CA GLY A 44 32.54 7.08 -11.48
C GLY A 44 32.52 6.07 -10.34
N ASP A 45 31.48 6.06 -9.51
CA ASP A 45 31.29 5.08 -8.45
C ASP A 45 30.54 3.85 -8.99
N ARG A 46 30.95 2.68 -8.51
CA ARG A 46 30.31 1.40 -8.84
C ARG A 46 29.79 0.71 -7.60
N VAL A 47 28.49 0.40 -7.63
CA VAL A 47 27.79 -0.37 -6.62
C VAL A 47 27.20 -1.63 -7.25
N GLN A 48 27.42 -2.80 -6.62
CA GLN A 48 26.84 -4.05 -7.10
C GLN A 48 26.49 -4.96 -5.93
N ASP A 49 25.36 -5.66 -6.07
CA ASP A 49 24.95 -6.61 -5.04
C ASP A 49 23.96 -7.65 -5.58
N LEU A 50 23.63 -8.62 -4.73
CA LEU A 50 22.80 -9.77 -5.04
C LEU A 50 21.58 -9.84 -4.12
N GLY A 51 20.53 -10.48 -4.64
CA GLY A 51 19.35 -10.85 -3.87
C GLY A 51 18.86 -12.24 -4.25
N ALA A 52 18.26 -12.92 -3.31
CA ALA A 52 17.65 -14.23 -3.52
C ALA A 52 16.30 -14.33 -2.82
N THR A 53 15.36 -15.02 -3.45
CA THR A 53 14.07 -15.36 -2.82
C THR A 53 13.69 -16.79 -3.18
N VAL A 54 13.20 -17.54 -2.19
CA VAL A 54 12.64 -18.88 -2.36
C VAL A 54 11.25 -18.91 -1.76
N TRP A 55 10.28 -19.37 -2.54
CA TRP A 55 8.92 -19.67 -2.12
C TRP A 55 8.68 -21.15 -2.27
N ALA A 56 8.20 -21.81 -1.23
CA ALA A 56 7.79 -23.20 -1.28
C ALA A 56 6.33 -23.32 -0.84
N ASP A 57 5.48 -23.83 -1.71
CA ASP A 57 4.07 -24.08 -1.46
C ASP A 57 3.84 -25.59 -1.37
N TYR A 58 3.09 -26.03 -0.39
CA TYR A 58 2.69 -27.42 -0.22
C TYR A 58 1.19 -27.53 -0.03
N GLU A 59 0.50 -28.15 -0.99
CA GLU A 59 -0.93 -28.45 -0.93
C GLU A 59 -1.14 -29.77 -0.21
N MET A 60 -1.89 -29.71 0.88
CA MET A 60 -2.29 -30.85 1.70
C MET A 60 -3.72 -31.29 1.34
N GLU A 61 -4.20 -32.30 2.00
CA GLU A 61 -5.60 -32.75 1.90
C GLU A 61 -6.55 -31.82 2.63
N ASP A 62 -7.84 -31.94 2.37
CA ASP A 62 -8.91 -31.22 3.05
C ASP A 62 -8.79 -29.70 3.07
N GLY A 63 -8.18 -29.10 2.03
CA GLY A 63 -8.03 -27.64 1.90
C GLY A 63 -6.99 -27.03 2.82
N TRP A 64 -6.07 -27.81 3.38
CA TRP A 64 -4.89 -27.29 4.04
C TRP A 64 -3.79 -26.98 3.05
N ARG A 65 -3.06 -25.90 3.29
CA ARG A 65 -1.87 -25.50 2.54
C ARG A 65 -0.85 -24.90 3.48
N GLN A 66 0.41 -25.16 3.19
CA GLN A 66 1.53 -24.49 3.85
C GLN A 66 2.36 -23.72 2.82
N GLN A 67 2.94 -22.61 3.26
CA GLN A 67 3.86 -21.78 2.47
C GLN A 67 5.05 -21.38 3.33
N TRP A 68 6.23 -21.45 2.75
CA TRP A 68 7.47 -20.93 3.31
C TRP A 68 8.05 -19.91 2.35
N ILE A 69 8.56 -18.81 2.88
CA ILE A 69 9.33 -17.85 2.10
C ILE A 69 10.62 -17.56 2.85
N ALA A 70 11.74 -17.64 2.12
CA ALA A 70 13.03 -17.16 2.55
C ALA A 70 13.50 -16.10 1.55
N MET A 71 13.95 -14.95 2.04
CA MET A 71 14.41 -13.83 1.22
C MET A 71 15.66 -13.22 1.84
N HIS A 72 16.64 -12.95 0.98
CA HIS A 72 17.83 -12.18 1.29
C HIS A 72 18.04 -11.12 0.21
N PHE A 73 18.21 -9.87 0.63
CA PHE A 73 18.66 -8.78 -0.23
C PHE A 73 19.89 -8.13 0.38
N GLY A 74 20.95 -8.00 -0.42
CA GLY A 74 22.18 -7.36 -0.04
C GLY A 74 22.00 -5.89 0.31
N ASN A 75 23.02 -5.29 0.92
CA ASN A 75 22.97 -3.89 1.40
C ASN A 75 22.83 -2.89 0.25
N ASP A 76 23.45 -3.22 -0.87
CA ASP A 76 23.60 -2.33 -2.03
C ASP A 76 22.77 -2.78 -3.23
N LEU A 77 21.89 -3.77 -3.05
CA LEU A 77 20.99 -4.21 -4.12
C LEU A 77 20.05 -3.08 -4.52
N GLN A 78 20.11 -2.67 -5.78
CA GLN A 78 19.28 -1.60 -6.36
C GLN A 78 18.64 -2.09 -7.66
N ILE A 79 17.32 -2.09 -7.71
CA ILE A 79 16.55 -2.46 -8.90
C ILE A 79 15.50 -1.41 -9.29
N ASN A 80 15.50 -0.25 -8.62
CA ASN A 80 14.44 0.76 -8.77
C ASN A 80 14.43 1.45 -10.14
N ASP A 81 15.49 1.30 -10.94
CA ASP A 81 15.50 1.73 -12.35
C ASP A 81 14.58 0.84 -13.24
N PHE A 82 14.20 -0.35 -12.77
CA PHE A 82 13.43 -1.35 -13.54
C PHE A 82 12.17 -1.85 -12.82
N GLY A 83 12.02 -1.51 -11.57
CA GLY A 83 10.93 -2.00 -10.73
C GLY A 83 10.91 -1.28 -9.40
N TYR A 84 10.29 -1.91 -8.41
CA TYR A 84 10.18 -1.34 -7.07
C TYR A 84 10.81 -2.28 -6.03
N LEU A 85 11.79 -1.77 -5.30
CA LEU A 85 12.36 -2.37 -4.11
C LEU A 85 12.15 -1.43 -2.94
N SER A 86 11.26 -1.78 -2.02
CA SER A 86 10.98 -0.96 -0.84
C SER A 86 12.12 -0.95 0.17
N ARG A 87 12.94 -2.01 0.18
CA ARG A 87 14.02 -2.21 1.12
C ARG A 87 15.07 -3.17 0.57
N ASN A 88 16.33 -2.77 0.63
CA ASN A 88 17.52 -3.63 0.61
C ASN A 88 17.95 -4.00 2.04
N SER A 89 19.13 -4.57 2.24
CA SER A 89 19.65 -4.97 3.56
C SER A 89 18.60 -5.71 4.39
N THR A 90 18.09 -6.85 3.88
CA THR A 90 17.04 -7.58 4.59
C THR A 90 17.16 -9.09 4.44
N ASN A 91 16.95 -9.77 5.55
CA ASN A 91 16.73 -11.19 5.65
C ASN A 91 15.32 -11.42 6.20
N TYR A 92 14.49 -12.14 5.47
CA TYR A 92 13.11 -12.40 5.83
C TYR A 92 12.78 -13.87 5.72
N LEU A 93 12.15 -14.39 6.75
CA LEU A 93 11.61 -15.75 6.78
C LEU A 93 10.14 -15.70 7.18
N HIS A 94 9.29 -16.47 6.52
CA HIS A 94 7.95 -16.73 7.03
C HIS A 94 7.48 -18.16 6.79
N TRP A 95 6.63 -18.61 7.66
CA TRP A 95 5.80 -19.79 7.53
C TRP A 95 4.35 -19.41 7.67
N GLU A 96 3.53 -19.81 6.70
CA GLU A 96 2.08 -19.61 6.70
C GLU A 96 1.37 -20.94 6.57
N VAL A 97 0.33 -21.12 7.36
CA VAL A 97 -0.64 -22.22 7.25
C VAL A 97 -1.98 -21.63 6.86
N ARG A 98 -2.61 -22.21 5.85
CA ARG A 98 -3.95 -21.86 5.38
C ARG A 98 -4.88 -23.04 5.50
N LYS A 99 -6.12 -22.80 5.95
CA LYS A 99 -7.24 -23.76 5.90
C LYS A 99 -8.39 -23.16 5.11
N ARG A 100 -8.71 -23.77 4.00
CA ARG A 100 -9.87 -23.44 3.19
C ARG A 100 -11.03 -24.38 3.52
N PHE A 101 -12.21 -23.81 3.76
CA PHE A 101 -13.46 -24.52 3.97
C PHE A 101 -14.37 -24.28 2.79
N THR A 102 -14.71 -25.34 2.07
CA THR A 102 -15.70 -25.39 0.98
C THR A 102 -16.75 -26.44 1.31
N GLY A 103 -17.86 -26.48 0.60
CA GLY A 103 -18.93 -27.45 0.86
C GLY A 103 -19.57 -27.28 2.24
N LEU A 104 -19.64 -26.03 2.73
CA LEU A 104 -20.26 -25.73 4.02
C LEU A 104 -21.76 -26.05 4.00
N PRO A 105 -22.36 -26.52 5.15
CA PRO A 105 -23.79 -26.79 5.26
C PRO A 105 -24.66 -25.64 4.77
N ASP A 106 -25.84 -25.91 4.23
CA ASP A 106 -26.74 -24.88 3.68
C ASP A 106 -27.18 -23.87 4.75
N ALA A 107 -27.24 -24.24 6.01
CA ALA A 107 -27.51 -23.34 7.12
C ALA A 107 -26.35 -22.35 7.40
N SER A 108 -25.15 -22.57 6.83
CA SER A 108 -24.03 -21.62 6.97
C SER A 108 -24.31 -20.37 6.16
N ARG A 109 -24.07 -19.18 6.75
CA ARG A 109 -24.10 -17.91 6.02
C ARG A 109 -22.99 -17.80 4.97
N TYR A 110 -21.93 -18.61 5.06
CA TYR A 110 -20.81 -18.62 4.14
C TYR A 110 -20.94 -19.74 3.12
N SER A 111 -20.54 -19.45 1.88
CA SER A 111 -20.29 -20.44 0.82
C SER A 111 -18.87 -21.01 0.90
N SER A 112 -17.91 -20.17 1.31
CA SER A 112 -16.53 -20.58 1.59
C SER A 112 -15.88 -19.68 2.63
N LYS A 113 -14.87 -20.20 3.33
CA LYS A 113 -14.03 -19.46 4.27
C LYS A 113 -12.58 -19.90 4.11
N ASP A 114 -11.67 -18.95 4.29
CA ASP A 114 -10.24 -19.18 4.41
C ASP A 114 -9.74 -18.62 5.73
N TRP A 115 -8.96 -19.40 6.46
CA TRP A 115 -8.20 -18.96 7.61
C TRP A 115 -6.71 -19.07 7.28
N ARG A 116 -5.93 -18.06 7.67
CA ARG A 116 -4.48 -18.05 7.51
C ARG A 116 -3.82 -17.64 8.82
N TRP A 117 -2.76 -18.36 9.15
CA TRP A 117 -1.88 -18.08 10.28
C TRP A 117 -0.46 -17.99 9.75
N ARG A 118 0.21 -16.89 10.05
CA ARG A 118 1.57 -16.64 9.61
C ARG A 118 2.44 -16.24 10.78
N VAL A 119 3.63 -16.80 10.84
CA VAL A 119 4.74 -16.30 11.67
C VAL A 119 5.85 -15.88 10.73
N SER A 120 6.48 -14.75 11.01
CA SER A 120 7.61 -14.25 10.22
C SER A 120 8.63 -13.54 11.09
N SER A 121 9.86 -13.49 10.59
CA SER A 121 10.98 -12.81 11.23
C SER A 121 11.74 -12.01 10.18
N SER A 122 12.15 -10.79 10.55
CA SER A 122 12.91 -9.87 9.71
C SER A 122 14.13 -9.36 10.44
N HIS A 123 15.29 -9.41 9.77
CA HIS A 123 16.55 -8.85 10.22
C HIS A 123 17.20 -8.05 9.09
N ASN A 124 17.99 -7.02 9.43
CA ASN A 124 18.88 -6.43 8.44
C ASN A 124 20.17 -7.26 8.31
N ASN A 125 21.05 -6.90 7.37
CA ASN A 125 22.32 -7.64 7.16
C ASN A 125 23.39 -7.34 8.24
N HIS A 126 23.14 -6.39 9.13
CA HIS A 126 23.97 -6.14 10.31
C HIS A 126 23.60 -7.05 11.48
N GLY A 127 22.52 -7.85 11.34
CA GLY A 127 22.03 -8.77 12.36
C GLY A 127 21.00 -8.14 13.31
N ASP A 128 20.61 -6.90 13.09
CA ASP A 128 19.58 -6.26 13.90
C ASP A 128 18.21 -6.86 13.60
N LYS A 129 17.51 -7.23 14.66
CA LYS A 129 16.14 -7.68 14.55
C LYS A 129 15.22 -6.49 14.25
N LEU A 130 14.55 -6.52 13.08
CA LEU A 130 13.58 -5.51 12.70
C LEU A 130 12.22 -5.78 13.34
N ASN A 131 11.69 -6.99 13.18
CA ASN A 131 10.53 -7.49 13.91
C ASN A 131 10.33 -8.99 13.73
N ASP A 132 9.65 -9.60 14.70
CA ASP A 132 8.92 -10.84 14.50
C ASP A 132 7.44 -10.52 14.44
N GLN A 133 6.69 -11.20 13.58
CA GLN A 133 5.26 -10.96 13.40
C GLN A 133 4.47 -12.25 13.50
N PHE A 134 3.37 -12.19 14.22
CA PHE A 134 2.25 -13.13 14.08
C PHE A 134 1.10 -12.44 13.38
N ARG A 135 0.57 -13.07 12.33
CA ARG A 135 -0.61 -12.64 11.61
C ARG A 135 -1.65 -13.74 11.58
N MET A 136 -2.87 -13.39 11.90
CA MET A 136 -4.03 -14.24 11.67
C MET A 136 -5.02 -13.47 10.79
N SER A 137 -5.50 -14.09 9.72
CA SER A 137 -6.54 -13.50 8.88
C SER A 137 -7.62 -14.52 8.54
N ARG A 138 -8.80 -14.00 8.32
CA ARG A 138 -9.96 -14.76 7.83
C ARG A 138 -10.55 -13.99 6.65
N GLU A 139 -10.78 -14.67 5.55
CA GLU A 139 -11.63 -14.21 4.46
C GLU A 139 -12.85 -15.12 4.32
N GLY A 140 -13.97 -14.58 3.90
CA GLY A 140 -15.21 -15.35 3.75
C GLY A 140 -16.06 -14.82 2.61
N GLN A 141 -16.49 -15.74 1.73
CA GLN A 141 -17.51 -15.46 0.73
C GLN A 141 -18.87 -15.86 1.33
N LEU A 142 -19.79 -14.90 1.41
CA LEU A 142 -21.14 -15.15 1.91
C LEU A 142 -22.05 -15.69 0.79
N ARG A 143 -23.09 -16.44 1.14
CA ARG A 143 -24.06 -16.98 0.16
C ARG A 143 -24.89 -15.89 -0.54
N ASN A 144 -24.98 -14.70 0.03
CA ASN A 144 -25.63 -13.55 -0.59
C ASN A 144 -24.72 -12.76 -1.56
N GLY A 145 -23.51 -13.28 -1.82
CA GLY A 145 -22.50 -12.68 -2.69
C GLY A 145 -21.57 -11.68 -1.97
N SER A 146 -21.82 -11.34 -0.70
CA SER A 146 -20.95 -10.44 0.07
C SER A 146 -19.62 -11.09 0.42
N TYR A 147 -18.60 -10.27 0.61
CA TYR A 147 -17.25 -10.65 1.03
C TYR A 147 -16.93 -10.05 2.39
N GLU A 148 -16.22 -10.81 3.23
CA GLU A 148 -15.69 -10.35 4.51
C GLU A 148 -14.21 -10.70 4.60
N TYR A 149 -13.41 -9.72 5.04
CA TYR A 149 -12.03 -9.93 5.44
C TYR A 149 -11.78 -9.39 6.84
N ALA A 150 -11.05 -10.14 7.66
CA ALA A 150 -10.62 -9.69 8.97
C ALA A 150 -9.18 -10.14 9.23
N GLN A 151 -8.36 -9.27 9.80
CA GLN A 151 -6.95 -9.52 10.08
C GLN A 151 -6.54 -8.92 11.42
N ILE A 152 -5.66 -9.63 12.12
CA ILE A 152 -4.88 -9.11 13.23
C ILE A 152 -3.40 -9.40 12.98
N ASN A 153 -2.54 -8.40 13.18
CA ASN A 153 -1.10 -8.53 13.22
C ASN A 153 -0.59 -8.13 14.59
N VAL A 154 0.32 -8.91 15.14
CA VAL A 154 1.05 -8.61 16.36
C VAL A 154 2.53 -8.64 16.03
N ASN A 155 3.22 -7.54 16.27
CA ASN A 155 4.64 -7.39 16.00
C ASN A 155 5.41 -7.31 17.30
N SER A 156 6.57 -7.99 17.37
CA SER A 156 7.51 -7.83 18.48
C SER A 156 8.12 -6.44 18.49
N ALA A 157 8.75 -6.06 19.59
CA ALA A 157 9.69 -4.95 19.57
C ALA A 157 10.87 -5.26 18.63
N GLY A 158 11.41 -4.22 17.98
CA GLY A 158 12.51 -4.34 17.04
C GLY A 158 13.17 -3.00 16.75
N LEU A 159 14.08 -2.97 15.79
CA LEU A 159 14.75 -1.77 15.31
C LEU A 159 14.19 -1.32 13.97
N SER A 160 14.08 -0.01 13.76
CA SER A 160 13.90 0.59 12.45
C SER A 160 15.17 1.34 12.07
N ASP A 161 15.83 0.90 11.03
CA ASP A 161 16.97 1.56 10.39
C ASP A 161 16.54 2.47 9.21
N MET A 162 15.23 2.50 8.91
CA MET A 162 14.66 3.34 7.85
C MET A 162 14.05 4.65 8.35
N LEU A 163 13.57 4.70 9.60
CA LEU A 163 12.85 5.87 10.11
C LEU A 163 13.73 7.14 10.11
N LEU A 164 15.03 7.01 10.39
CA LEU A 164 16.00 8.12 10.38
C LEU A 164 16.68 8.33 9.01
N ARG A 165 16.26 7.61 7.96
CA ARG A 165 16.78 7.75 6.59
C ARG A 165 18.31 7.66 6.48
N GLY A 166 18.90 6.70 7.21
CA GLY A 166 20.36 6.47 7.24
C GLY A 166 21.12 7.21 8.35
N ASN A 167 20.45 8.02 9.19
CA ASN A 167 21.10 8.76 10.29
C ASN A 167 21.06 8.00 11.63
N GLY A 168 20.93 6.67 11.60
CA GLY A 168 20.88 5.84 12.78
C GLY A 168 19.69 4.89 12.80
N VAL A 169 19.38 4.38 13.98
CA VAL A 169 18.31 3.39 14.21
C VAL A 169 17.32 3.89 15.26
N VAL A 170 16.12 3.35 15.24
CA VAL A 170 15.06 3.65 16.22
C VAL A 170 14.52 2.35 16.81
N ARG A 171 14.48 2.24 18.14
CA ARG A 171 13.81 1.15 18.84
C ARG A 171 12.30 1.36 18.82
N LEU A 172 11.61 0.50 18.08
CA LEU A 172 10.15 0.46 18.06
C LEU A 172 9.62 -0.55 19.06
N PRO A 173 8.60 -0.20 19.85
CA PRO A 173 7.96 -1.14 20.78
C PRO A 173 7.15 -2.19 20.03
N ALA A 174 6.81 -3.27 20.74
CA ALA A 174 5.81 -4.21 20.23
C ALA A 174 4.50 -3.47 19.92
N ASN A 175 3.85 -3.83 18.83
CA ASN A 175 2.63 -3.18 18.36
C ASN A 175 1.65 -4.20 17.78
N PHE A 176 0.42 -3.77 17.58
CA PHE A 176 -0.55 -4.55 16.84
C PHE A 176 -1.33 -3.65 15.87
N ASN A 177 -1.89 -4.26 14.84
CA ASN A 177 -2.94 -3.67 14.02
C ASN A 177 -4.02 -4.71 13.71
N THR A 178 -5.24 -4.21 13.54
CA THR A 178 -6.38 -4.98 13.05
C THR A 178 -6.93 -4.31 11.81
N TYR A 179 -7.50 -5.08 10.93
CA TYR A 179 -8.21 -4.60 9.76
C TYR A 179 -9.45 -5.45 9.53
N PHE A 180 -10.55 -4.81 9.20
CA PHE A 180 -11.81 -5.44 8.83
C PHE A 180 -12.35 -4.77 7.58
N GLU A 181 -12.82 -5.57 6.63
CA GLU A 181 -13.44 -5.14 5.39
C GLU A 181 -14.70 -5.97 5.15
N TYR A 182 -15.73 -5.30 4.70
CA TYR A 182 -16.98 -5.91 4.29
C TYR A 182 -17.42 -5.28 2.97
N GLU A 183 -17.52 -6.11 1.94
CA GLU A 183 -18.04 -5.73 0.64
C GLU A 183 -19.39 -6.39 0.42
N ARG A 184 -20.36 -5.59 0.07
CA ARG A 184 -21.68 -6.04 -0.38
C ARG A 184 -21.83 -5.69 -1.86
N PRO A 185 -21.90 -6.69 -2.76
CA PRO A 185 -22.13 -6.45 -4.16
C PRO A 185 -23.53 -5.86 -4.38
N ARG A 186 -23.78 -5.38 -5.58
CA ARG A 186 -25.07 -4.81 -5.95
C ARG A 186 -26.24 -5.73 -5.54
N LYS A 187 -27.15 -5.16 -4.73
CA LYS A 187 -28.43 -5.77 -4.38
C LYS A 187 -29.52 -4.70 -4.50
N GLY A 188 -30.44 -4.88 -5.46
CA GLY A 188 -31.28 -3.79 -5.91
C GLY A 188 -30.42 -2.71 -6.58
N ASP A 189 -30.55 -1.48 -6.12
CA ASP A 189 -29.83 -0.34 -6.70
C ASP A 189 -28.56 0.05 -5.92
N TRP A 190 -28.14 -0.73 -4.91
CA TRP A 190 -27.04 -0.36 -4.02
C TRP A 190 -25.96 -1.44 -3.91
N ALA A 191 -24.69 -1.00 -3.90
CA ALA A 191 -23.54 -1.74 -3.42
C ALA A 191 -22.83 -0.93 -2.32
N HIS A 192 -22.17 -1.61 -1.38
CA HIS A 192 -21.51 -0.99 -0.22
C HIS A 192 -20.18 -1.66 0.09
N GLU A 193 -19.24 -0.83 0.50
CA GLU A 193 -17.96 -1.25 1.05
C GLU A 193 -17.74 -0.55 2.40
N THR A 194 -17.24 -1.28 3.38
CA THR A 194 -16.93 -0.77 4.72
C THR A 194 -15.58 -1.29 5.12
N GLU A 195 -14.72 -0.42 5.61
CA GLU A 195 -13.42 -0.77 6.16
C GLU A 195 -13.24 -0.17 7.56
N LEU A 196 -12.60 -0.93 8.45
CA LEU A 196 -12.27 -0.52 9.81
C LEU A 196 -10.86 -0.96 10.14
N GLU A 197 -10.09 -0.10 10.75
CA GLU A 197 -8.78 -0.47 11.27
C GLU A 197 -8.53 0.08 12.66
N THR A 198 -7.73 -0.63 13.44
CA THR A 198 -7.12 -0.11 14.67
C THR A 198 -5.67 -0.50 14.73
N PHE A 199 -4.84 0.32 15.33
CA PHE A 199 -3.42 0.08 15.45
C PHE A 199 -2.83 0.81 16.64
N THR A 200 -1.69 0.34 17.12
CA THR A 200 -0.91 1.08 18.11
C THR A 200 0.27 1.76 17.41
N GLY A 201 0.48 3.03 17.73
CA GLY A 201 1.62 3.83 17.27
C GLY A 201 2.41 4.43 18.43
N GLY A 202 3.48 5.15 18.11
CA GLY A 202 4.35 5.82 19.06
C GLY A 202 5.51 4.97 19.58
N LEU A 203 6.27 5.54 20.49
CA LEU A 203 7.47 4.94 21.10
C LEU A 203 7.18 4.28 22.45
N ALA A 204 8.14 3.54 22.98
CA ALA A 204 8.04 2.93 24.31
C ALA A 204 7.76 4.00 25.39
N GLY A 205 6.76 3.72 26.24
CA GLY A 205 6.29 4.67 27.25
C GLY A 205 5.23 5.67 26.76
N ASN A 206 5.03 5.81 25.43
CA ASN A 206 4.05 6.72 24.83
C ASN A 206 3.22 6.06 23.71
N ARG A 207 2.93 4.75 23.84
CA ARG A 207 2.08 4.06 22.88
C ARG A 207 0.63 4.47 23.01
N LYS A 208 -0.01 4.73 21.89
CA LYS A 208 -1.42 5.15 21.83
C LYS A 208 -2.15 4.36 20.74
N LEU A 209 -3.46 4.23 20.90
CA LEU A 209 -4.33 3.56 19.95
C LEU A 209 -4.79 4.55 18.87
N GLY A 210 -4.53 4.22 17.62
CA GLY A 210 -5.09 4.87 16.45
C GLY A 210 -6.23 4.03 15.85
N ALA A 211 -7.07 4.68 15.04
CA ALA A 211 -8.18 4.04 14.37
C ALA A 211 -8.48 4.71 13.03
N GLY A 212 -8.98 3.92 12.09
CA GLY A 212 -9.51 4.38 10.81
C GLY A 212 -10.85 3.72 10.52
N ALA A 213 -11.71 4.42 9.78
CA ALA A 213 -12.99 3.91 9.32
C ALA A 213 -13.33 4.50 7.95
N GLY A 214 -13.73 3.65 7.02
CA GLY A 214 -14.15 4.00 5.68
C GLY A 214 -15.50 3.40 5.32
N TYR A 215 -16.22 4.13 4.46
CA TYR A 215 -17.46 3.66 3.87
C TYR A 215 -17.60 4.23 2.47
N THR A 216 -17.94 3.36 1.51
CA THR A 216 -18.24 3.73 0.14
C THR A 216 -19.62 3.13 -0.25
N ALA A 217 -20.48 3.96 -0.83
CA ALA A 217 -21.75 3.53 -1.39
C ALA A 217 -21.75 3.79 -2.89
N THR A 218 -22.24 2.82 -3.66
CA THR A 218 -22.53 2.96 -5.10
C THR A 218 -24.02 2.80 -5.34
N TYR A 219 -24.61 3.77 -6.01
CA TYR A 219 -26.00 3.75 -6.42
C TYR A 219 -26.10 3.51 -7.94
N PHE A 220 -26.81 2.49 -8.34
CA PHE A 220 -27.04 2.11 -9.73
C PHE A 220 -28.37 2.68 -10.19
N ILE A 221 -28.33 3.77 -10.95
CA ILE A 221 -29.53 4.41 -11.55
C ILE A 221 -30.09 3.49 -12.61
N SER A 222 -29.19 2.78 -13.30
CA SER A 222 -29.51 1.72 -14.28
C SER A 222 -28.35 0.74 -14.36
N ASP A 223 -28.40 -0.28 -15.20
CA ASP A 223 -27.24 -1.16 -15.47
C ASP A 223 -26.12 -0.45 -16.22
N ALA A 224 -26.45 0.65 -16.91
CA ALA A 224 -25.51 1.45 -17.68
C ALA A 224 -25.01 2.70 -16.94
N PHE A 225 -25.64 3.09 -15.83
CA PHE A 225 -25.30 4.32 -15.12
C PHE A 225 -25.27 4.12 -13.60
N SER A 226 -24.11 4.39 -13.00
CA SER A 226 -23.93 4.37 -11.55
C SER A 226 -23.17 5.62 -11.06
N ILE A 227 -23.43 5.98 -9.82
CA ILE A 227 -22.72 7.02 -9.07
C ILE A 227 -22.21 6.42 -7.77
N TYR A 228 -21.05 6.88 -7.30
CA TYR A 228 -20.52 6.47 -6.00
C TYR A 228 -20.01 7.66 -5.20
N ALA A 229 -20.06 7.51 -3.89
CA ALA A 229 -19.41 8.41 -2.95
C ALA A 229 -18.88 7.59 -1.77
N GLY A 230 -17.69 7.94 -1.30
CA GLY A 230 -17.05 7.30 -0.16
C GLY A 230 -16.20 8.27 0.63
N GLY A 231 -16.00 7.95 1.91
CA GLY A 231 -15.13 8.69 2.80
C GLY A 231 -14.34 7.74 3.69
N TYR A 232 -13.12 8.13 4.02
CA TYR A 232 -12.26 7.43 4.97
C TYR A 232 -11.70 8.42 5.96
N ALA A 233 -11.88 8.17 7.26
CA ALA A 233 -11.36 8.97 8.35
C ALA A 233 -10.29 8.21 9.11
N LEU A 234 -9.13 8.83 9.34
CA LEU A 234 -8.01 8.25 10.07
C LEU A 234 -7.56 9.16 11.21
N TYR A 235 -7.42 8.56 12.38
CA TYR A 235 -6.86 9.18 13.56
C TYR A 235 -5.61 8.44 14.04
N THR A 236 -4.44 9.11 14.04
CA THR A 236 -3.19 8.57 14.56
C THR A 236 -2.71 9.49 15.69
N PRO A 237 -2.76 9.06 16.95
CA PRO A 237 -2.45 9.93 18.10
C PRO A 237 -0.96 10.20 18.28
N ASP A 238 -0.08 9.37 17.72
CA ASP A 238 1.37 9.54 17.77
C ASP A 238 2.02 8.98 16.49
N TRP A 239 1.96 9.79 15.44
CA TRP A 239 2.55 9.49 14.14
C TRP A 239 3.99 10.00 14.10
N LEU A 240 4.96 9.09 13.94
CA LEU A 240 6.37 9.42 13.90
C LEU A 240 6.77 9.88 12.50
N VAL A 241 7.28 11.09 12.38
CA VAL A 241 7.73 11.70 11.13
C VAL A 241 9.15 12.22 11.27
N TRP A 242 10.04 11.70 10.45
CA TRP A 242 11.42 12.17 10.38
C TRP A 242 11.48 13.64 9.94
N GLN A 243 12.30 14.43 10.59
CA GLN A 243 12.51 15.84 10.31
C GLN A 243 13.87 16.10 9.66
N ARG A 244 14.94 15.78 10.36
CA ARG A 244 16.33 15.90 9.90
C ARG A 244 17.24 15.06 10.80
N GLU A 245 18.38 14.63 10.30
CA GLU A 245 19.37 13.86 11.08
C GLU A 245 18.70 12.78 11.94
N ASP A 246 18.90 12.81 13.26
CA ASP A 246 18.28 11.93 14.24
C ASP A 246 17.00 12.52 14.89
N LEU A 247 16.46 13.63 14.36
CA LEU A 247 15.27 14.29 14.87
C LEU A 247 14.00 13.74 14.24
N VAL A 248 13.06 13.31 15.09
CA VAL A 248 11.73 12.84 14.71
C VAL A 248 10.65 13.59 15.49
N GLY A 249 9.64 14.07 14.80
CA GLY A 249 8.43 14.58 15.39
C GLY A 249 7.41 13.46 15.63
N GLY A 250 6.78 13.46 16.79
CA GLY A 250 5.57 12.67 17.09
C GLY A 250 4.34 13.56 16.94
N PHE A 251 3.44 13.21 16.01
CA PHE A 251 2.30 14.04 15.65
C PHE A 251 0.97 13.37 15.97
N LYS A 252 0.03 14.15 16.43
CA LYS A 252 -1.38 13.81 16.38
C LYS A 252 -1.90 14.12 14.99
N ARG A 253 -2.17 13.06 14.20
CA ARG A 253 -2.69 13.17 12.85
C ARG A 253 -4.19 12.93 12.81
N ARG A 254 -4.89 13.79 12.09
CA ARG A 254 -6.25 13.60 11.61
C ARG A 254 -6.25 13.68 10.10
N GLN A 255 -6.86 12.74 9.44
CA GLN A 255 -6.96 12.72 7.99
C GLN A 255 -8.38 12.35 7.59
N PHE A 256 -8.83 12.94 6.51
CA PHE A 256 -10.06 12.57 5.83
C PHE A 256 -9.83 12.49 4.33
N ASP A 257 -10.21 11.37 3.74
CA ASP A 257 -10.16 11.12 2.31
C ASP A 257 -11.61 11.05 1.81
N LEU A 258 -11.92 11.84 0.79
CA LEU A 258 -13.21 11.84 0.11
C LEU A 258 -13.01 11.32 -1.31
N SER A 259 -13.86 10.38 -1.74
CA SER A 259 -13.93 9.91 -3.12
C SER A 259 -15.35 10.02 -3.65
N ALA A 260 -15.49 10.40 -4.92
CA ALA A 260 -16.77 10.40 -5.60
C ALA A 260 -16.58 10.20 -7.10
N GLY A 261 -17.62 9.72 -7.78
CA GLY A 261 -17.55 9.58 -9.22
C GLY A 261 -18.82 9.01 -9.82
N LEU A 262 -18.74 8.86 -11.14
CA LEU A 262 -19.80 8.21 -11.92
C LEU A 262 -19.18 7.38 -13.04
N ASP A 263 -19.87 6.30 -13.40
CA ASP A 263 -19.61 5.48 -14.57
C ASP A 263 -20.90 5.43 -15.40
N TRP A 264 -20.82 5.85 -16.65
CA TRP A 264 -21.95 5.89 -17.56
C TRP A 264 -21.59 5.32 -18.94
N VAL A 265 -22.18 4.20 -19.28
CA VAL A 265 -22.22 3.65 -20.64
C VAL A 265 -23.43 4.25 -21.30
N VAL A 266 -23.24 5.33 -22.07
CA VAL A 266 -24.33 6.09 -22.70
C VAL A 266 -25.03 5.23 -23.73
N ASP A 267 -24.24 4.53 -24.55
CA ASP A 267 -24.68 3.53 -25.54
C ASP A 267 -23.50 2.57 -25.86
N ASP A 268 -23.64 1.72 -26.87
CA ASP A 268 -22.65 0.71 -27.29
C ASP A 268 -21.28 1.30 -27.67
N ARG A 269 -21.23 2.62 -27.99
CA ARG A 269 -20.01 3.30 -28.45
C ARG A 269 -19.49 4.37 -27.50
N HIS A 270 -20.32 4.89 -26.62
CA HIS A 270 -20.01 6.06 -25.78
C HIS A 270 -19.94 5.69 -24.30
N GLU A 271 -18.81 5.98 -23.66
CA GLU A 271 -18.60 5.79 -22.23
C GLU A 271 -18.05 7.07 -21.60
N LEU A 272 -18.64 7.49 -20.49
CA LEU A 272 -18.19 8.61 -19.67
C LEU A 272 -17.86 8.12 -18.26
N ARG A 273 -16.67 8.46 -17.76
CA ARG A 273 -16.27 8.24 -16.36
C ARG A 273 -15.83 9.54 -15.73
N VAL A 274 -16.30 9.80 -14.54
CA VAL A 274 -15.80 10.91 -13.71
C VAL A 274 -15.30 10.33 -12.41
N LYS A 275 -14.10 10.75 -11.98
CA LYS A 275 -13.50 10.37 -10.71
C LYS A 275 -12.97 11.60 -10.01
N MET A 276 -13.16 11.65 -8.71
CA MET A 276 -12.64 12.68 -7.83
C MET A 276 -12.14 12.04 -6.56
N GLN A 277 -11.00 12.51 -6.08
CA GLN A 277 -10.46 12.19 -4.76
C GLN A 277 -9.92 13.47 -4.14
N ALA A 278 -10.27 13.74 -2.90
CA ALA A 278 -9.72 14.83 -2.11
C ALA A 278 -9.19 14.30 -0.77
N ILE A 279 -8.01 14.74 -0.37
CA ILE A 279 -7.36 14.33 0.88
C ILE A 279 -7.07 15.58 1.69
N ALA A 280 -7.46 15.56 2.95
CA ALA A 280 -7.16 16.58 3.94
C ALA A 280 -6.48 15.94 5.16
N LEU A 281 -5.32 16.46 5.57
CA LEU A 281 -4.54 15.97 6.69
C LEU A 281 -4.08 17.13 7.57
N ASP A 282 -4.34 17.02 8.86
CA ASP A 282 -3.91 17.93 9.92
C ASP A 282 -2.98 17.18 10.88
N ALA A 283 -1.75 17.66 11.05
CA ALA A 283 -0.71 17.05 11.88
C ALA A 283 -0.21 18.04 12.94
N ARG A 284 -0.55 17.78 14.21
CA ARG A 284 -0.16 18.60 15.35
C ARG A 284 0.94 17.93 16.13
N VAL A 285 2.04 18.63 16.32
CA VAL A 285 3.17 18.14 17.09
C VAL A 285 2.76 17.88 18.55
N GLN A 286 3.20 16.75 19.06
CA GLN A 286 3.01 16.36 20.47
C GLN A 286 4.36 16.26 21.17
N HIS A 287 5.37 15.77 20.46
CA HIS A 287 6.70 15.50 20.99
C HIS A 287 7.76 15.71 19.90
N ALA A 288 8.96 16.08 20.33
CA ALA A 288 10.18 16.00 19.53
C ALA A 288 11.14 14.98 20.18
N TRP A 289 11.73 14.12 19.36
CA TRP A 289 12.61 13.05 19.80
C TRP A 289 13.93 13.09 19.05
N ARG A 290 15.05 12.97 19.77
CA ARG A 290 16.35 12.58 19.23
C ARG A 290 16.66 11.16 19.66
N PHE A 291 17.57 10.51 18.96
CA PHE A 291 17.90 9.10 19.22
C PHE A 291 19.38 8.95 19.53
N ASP A 292 19.66 8.16 20.55
CA ASP A 292 21.04 7.76 20.84
C ASP A 292 21.53 6.71 19.80
N PRO A 293 22.85 6.38 19.77
CA PRO A 293 23.38 5.39 18.82
C PRO A 293 22.76 4.00 18.97
N GLN A 294 22.14 3.69 20.09
CA GLN A 294 21.44 2.43 20.36
C GLN A 294 19.96 2.46 19.96
N GLY A 295 19.47 3.62 19.50
CA GLY A 295 18.10 3.83 19.04
C GLY A 295 17.06 4.13 20.12
N TYR A 296 17.49 4.50 21.33
CA TYR A 296 16.58 4.95 22.37
C TYR A 296 16.17 6.40 22.17
N ALA A 297 14.89 6.68 22.34
CA ALA A 297 14.34 8.03 22.20
C ALA A 297 14.68 8.88 23.42
N LEU A 298 15.20 10.08 23.17
CA LEU A 298 15.49 11.13 24.12
C LEU A 298 14.58 12.32 23.82
N ALA A 299 13.93 12.89 24.83
CA ALA A 299 13.11 14.08 24.63
C ALA A 299 14.00 15.23 24.11
N ALA A 300 13.57 15.84 23.01
CA ALA A 300 14.28 16.93 22.37
C ALA A 300 13.57 18.27 22.62
N THR A 301 14.37 19.34 22.72
CA THR A 301 13.87 20.73 22.82
C THR A 301 13.85 21.43 21.46
N ASP A 302 14.20 20.71 20.41
CA ASP A 302 14.15 21.19 19.03
C ASP A 302 12.73 21.60 18.64
N THR A 303 12.62 22.72 17.91
CA THR A 303 11.33 23.13 17.36
C THR A 303 10.96 22.23 16.20
N VAL A 304 9.80 21.59 16.31
CA VAL A 304 9.13 20.86 15.24
C VAL A 304 7.78 21.54 15.03
N GLU A 305 7.45 21.87 13.81
CA GLU A 305 6.26 22.64 13.50
C GLU A 305 5.09 21.74 13.12
N ASP A 306 3.90 22.18 13.48
CA ASP A 306 2.65 21.63 12.97
C ASP A 306 2.62 21.78 11.44
N PHE A 307 1.93 20.88 10.77
CA PHE A 307 1.70 21.00 9.35
C PHE A 307 0.35 20.44 8.90
N SER A 308 -0.09 20.92 7.76
CA SER A 308 -1.29 20.44 7.09
C SER A 308 -0.99 20.09 5.63
N VAL A 309 -1.76 19.14 5.10
CA VAL A 309 -1.66 18.70 3.70
C VAL A 309 -3.05 18.66 3.12
N ARG A 310 -3.18 19.14 1.89
CA ARG A 310 -4.36 18.97 1.06
C ARG A 310 -3.98 18.52 -0.34
N ASN A 311 -4.81 17.66 -0.91
CA ASN A 311 -4.60 17.12 -2.25
C ASN A 311 -5.95 16.99 -2.95
N LEU A 312 -5.96 17.22 -4.26
CA LEU A 312 -7.11 16.98 -5.12
C LEU A 312 -6.66 16.25 -6.38
N GLY A 313 -7.39 15.22 -6.74
CA GLY A 313 -7.37 14.60 -8.06
C GLY A 313 -8.78 14.58 -8.65
N PHE A 314 -8.96 15.15 -9.81
CA PHE A 314 -10.23 15.13 -10.55
C PHE A 314 -9.95 14.73 -11.98
N GLN A 315 -10.74 13.79 -12.52
CA GLN A 315 -10.61 13.33 -13.90
C GLN A 315 -11.97 13.08 -14.52
N VAL A 316 -12.14 13.57 -15.74
CA VAL A 316 -13.23 13.21 -16.64
C VAL A 316 -12.62 12.46 -17.82
N ARG A 317 -13.10 11.26 -18.09
CA ARG A 317 -12.67 10.45 -19.23
C ARG A 317 -13.87 10.08 -20.09
N TYR A 318 -13.84 10.52 -21.34
CA TYR A 318 -14.78 10.12 -22.35
C TYR A 318 -14.10 9.20 -23.36
N ARG A 319 -14.77 8.09 -23.70
CA ARG A 319 -14.36 7.14 -24.73
C ARG A 319 -15.43 7.04 -25.79
N TYR A 320 -15.02 7.11 -27.04
CA TYR A 320 -15.87 6.87 -28.20
C TYR A 320 -15.30 5.74 -29.07
N GLU A 321 -16.09 4.73 -29.36
CA GLU A 321 -15.72 3.65 -30.27
C GLU A 321 -16.06 4.04 -31.71
N LEU A 322 -15.04 4.37 -32.50
CA LEU A 322 -15.13 4.75 -33.90
C LEU A 322 -15.48 3.56 -34.80
N ALA A 323 -14.83 2.44 -34.56
CA ALA A 323 -14.96 1.15 -35.20
C ALA A 323 -14.54 0.05 -34.23
N PRO A 324 -14.78 -1.25 -34.47
CA PRO A 324 -14.32 -2.32 -33.60
C PRO A 324 -12.83 -2.18 -33.28
N LEU A 325 -12.47 -2.14 -31.99
CA LEU A 325 -11.11 -1.96 -31.45
C LEU A 325 -10.43 -0.62 -31.82
N SER A 326 -11.20 0.38 -32.25
CA SER A 326 -10.70 1.72 -32.61
C SER A 326 -11.41 2.76 -31.76
N TYR A 327 -10.66 3.54 -30.98
CA TYR A 327 -11.21 4.41 -29.94
C TYR A 327 -10.62 5.81 -30.00
N LEU A 328 -11.50 6.80 -29.78
CA LEU A 328 -11.11 8.15 -29.40
C LEU A 328 -11.28 8.31 -27.90
N TYR A 329 -10.23 8.75 -27.23
CA TYR A 329 -10.27 9.12 -25.82
C TYR A 329 -10.09 10.62 -25.68
N VAL A 330 -10.95 11.23 -24.86
CA VAL A 330 -10.77 12.60 -24.39
C VAL A 330 -10.71 12.56 -22.87
N VAL A 331 -9.58 13.00 -22.31
CA VAL A 331 -9.36 12.98 -20.88
C VAL A 331 -9.05 14.40 -20.42
N TYR A 332 -9.90 14.91 -19.56
CA TYR A 332 -9.60 16.11 -18.77
C TYR A 332 -9.20 15.70 -17.37
N ALA A 333 -8.07 16.19 -16.89
CA ALA A 333 -7.61 15.98 -15.54
C ALA A 333 -7.22 17.31 -14.91
N ARG A 334 -7.52 17.44 -13.63
CA ARG A 334 -7.15 18.59 -12.79
C ARG A 334 -6.75 18.07 -11.43
N GLY A 335 -5.69 18.65 -10.85
CA GLY A 335 -5.23 18.27 -9.53
C GLY A 335 -4.34 19.31 -8.89
N GLY A 336 -3.90 19.00 -7.69
CA GLY A 336 -2.94 19.80 -6.96
C GLY A 336 -2.59 19.19 -5.62
N TYR A 337 -1.47 19.64 -5.08
CA TYR A 337 -0.94 19.25 -3.78
C TYR A 337 -0.40 20.48 -3.07
N GLU A 338 -0.77 20.63 -1.81
CA GLU A 338 -0.22 21.71 -0.99
C GLU A 338 0.08 21.19 0.41
N GLN A 339 1.27 21.50 0.89
CA GLN A 339 1.68 21.34 2.28
C GLN A 339 1.99 22.70 2.87
N ARG A 340 1.44 22.99 4.04
CA ARG A 340 1.64 24.25 4.78
C ARG A 340 2.14 23.97 6.18
N THR A 341 2.93 24.89 6.71
CA THR A 341 3.23 24.98 8.14
C THR A 341 1.99 25.48 8.89
N GLY A 342 1.75 24.92 10.07
CA GLY A 342 0.55 25.22 10.88
C GLY A 342 -0.60 24.25 10.58
N THR A 343 -1.63 24.34 11.41
CA THR A 343 -2.83 23.50 11.33
C THR A 343 -4.04 24.32 11.00
N GLU A 344 -4.80 23.81 10.04
CA GLU A 344 -6.18 24.22 9.75
C GLU A 344 -7.08 23.03 10.13
N GLY A 345 -8.36 23.22 10.34
CA GLY A 345 -9.28 22.09 10.56
C GLY A 345 -9.34 21.19 9.31
N VAL A 346 -9.47 19.87 9.49
CA VAL A 346 -9.59 18.93 8.35
C VAL A 346 -10.76 19.31 7.43
N GLU A 347 -11.83 19.87 7.98
CA GLU A 347 -13.02 20.33 7.24
C GLU A 347 -12.68 21.50 6.31
N ASP A 348 -11.93 22.49 6.80
CA ASP A 348 -11.49 23.66 6.02
C ASP A 348 -10.49 23.23 4.94
N LEU A 349 -9.53 22.36 5.31
CA LEU A 349 -8.56 21.77 4.36
C LEU A 349 -9.25 21.02 3.23
N LEU A 350 -10.29 20.23 3.56
CA LEU A 350 -11.06 19.50 2.54
C LEU A 350 -11.79 20.46 1.62
N GLN A 351 -12.45 21.48 2.16
CA GLN A 351 -13.13 22.49 1.35
C GLN A 351 -12.16 23.22 0.43
N ASP A 352 -11.00 23.60 0.94
CA ASP A 352 -9.99 24.32 0.18
C ASP A 352 -9.26 23.44 -0.83
N SER A 353 -9.22 22.11 -0.63
CA SER A 353 -8.65 21.19 -1.62
C SER A 353 -9.33 21.30 -2.99
N PHE A 354 -10.64 21.59 -3.02
CA PHE A 354 -11.38 21.77 -4.27
C PHE A 354 -10.94 23.01 -5.10
N ARG A 355 -10.15 23.91 -4.51
CA ARG A 355 -9.59 25.06 -5.20
C ARG A 355 -8.23 24.80 -5.82
N LEU A 356 -7.59 23.67 -5.49
CA LEU A 356 -6.28 23.31 -6.03
C LEU A 356 -6.34 23.15 -7.55
N ARG A 357 -5.33 23.71 -8.21
CA ARG A 357 -5.22 23.74 -9.68
C ARG A 357 -3.77 23.83 -10.13
N ASP A 358 -2.89 23.04 -9.50
CA ASP A 358 -1.45 23.09 -9.79
C ASP A 358 -1.14 22.39 -11.11
N ASP A 359 -1.97 21.40 -11.47
CA ASP A 359 -1.87 20.65 -12.72
C ASP A 359 -3.26 20.57 -13.37
N GLU A 360 -3.32 20.95 -14.64
CA GLU A 360 -4.54 20.86 -15.45
C GLU A 360 -4.16 20.47 -16.88
N GLN A 361 -4.76 19.39 -17.35
CA GLN A 361 -4.43 18.86 -18.67
C GLN A 361 -5.67 18.35 -19.41
N LEU A 362 -5.63 18.53 -20.72
CA LEU A 362 -6.57 17.93 -21.67
C LEU A 362 -5.78 17.06 -22.64
N VAL A 363 -6.05 15.77 -22.61
CA VAL A 363 -5.41 14.78 -23.48
C VAL A 363 -6.43 14.20 -24.45
N VAL A 364 -6.10 14.23 -25.75
CA VAL A 364 -6.88 13.55 -26.79
C VAL A 364 -6.00 12.45 -27.38
N LYS A 365 -6.49 11.21 -27.34
CA LYS A 365 -5.79 10.03 -27.87
C LYS A 365 -6.67 9.31 -28.86
N LEU A 366 -6.16 9.09 -30.07
CA LEU A 366 -6.74 8.23 -31.06
C LEU A 366 -5.98 6.88 -31.10
N SER A 367 -6.70 5.79 -30.94
CA SER A 367 -6.21 4.43 -31.15
C SER A 367 -7.02 3.82 -32.30
N TYR A 368 -6.38 3.46 -33.39
CA TYR A 368 -7.07 2.90 -34.56
C TYR A 368 -6.44 1.57 -34.97
N ARG A 369 -7.29 0.56 -35.13
CA ARG A 369 -6.88 -0.75 -35.64
C ARG A 369 -7.00 -0.77 -37.17
N PHE A 370 -5.90 -1.02 -37.84
CA PHE A 370 -5.88 -1.32 -39.26
C PHE A 370 -5.98 -2.84 -39.45
N GLU A 371 -6.91 -3.28 -40.25
CA GLU A 371 -6.95 -4.65 -40.72
C GLU A 371 -6.13 -4.70 -42.04
N ILE A 372 -5.10 -5.54 -42.06
CA ILE A 372 -4.24 -5.79 -43.21
C ILE A 372 -4.71 -7.07 -43.87
#